data_59251dc5a37ff833ba54db2aa734f963
#
_entry.id   59251dc5a37ff833ba54db2aa734f963
#
_cell.length_a   1.000
_cell.length_b   1.000
_cell.length_c   1.000
_cell.angle_alpha   90.00
_cell.angle_beta   90.00
_cell.angle_gamma   90.00
#
_symmetry.space_group_name_H-M   'P 1'
#
loop_
_entity.id
_entity.type
_entity.pdbx_description
1 polymer ?
#
loop_
_entity_poly.entity_id
_entity_poly.type
_entity_poly.pdbx_seq_one_letter_code
_entity_poly.pdbx_strand_id
1 'polypeptide(L)'
;MILPIKTHLETIPPMDVFYLRRTGCYGEENTLLMKRFQKWMKTHHLYSSDTVILALALDNPETTPPDSCRYDVCSPLCREFLCLEDIPSDIKTRQLAGGSYLVFELEHTAKAIQEAWSKFPEELNRLGYQLDPSRPIMERYF
;
A
#
# COMPACT_ATOMS: atom_id res chain seq x y z
N MET A 1 18.08 -3.11 -16.38
CA MET A 1 16.68 -3.13 -15.93
C MET A 1 16.45 -4.26 -14.93
N ILE A 2 15.84 -3.95 -13.81
CA ILE A 2 15.46 -4.97 -12.83
C ILE A 2 14.06 -5.45 -13.21
N LEU A 3 13.94 -6.75 -13.47
CA LEU A 3 12.66 -7.36 -13.77
C LEU A 3 11.99 -7.84 -12.48
N PRO A 4 10.64 -7.93 -12.44
CA PRO A 4 9.98 -8.60 -11.32
C PRO A 4 10.48 -10.02 -11.18
N ILE A 5 10.59 -10.50 -9.93
CA ILE A 5 10.95 -11.89 -9.66
C ILE A 5 9.86 -12.80 -10.23
N LYS A 6 8.62 -12.40 -10.09
CA LYS A 6 7.47 -13.17 -10.55
C LYS A 6 6.29 -12.24 -10.79
N THR A 7 5.46 -12.57 -11.76
CA THR A 7 4.22 -11.85 -12.06
C THR A 7 3.09 -12.84 -12.13
N HIS A 8 1.98 -12.54 -11.44
CA HIS A 8 0.81 -13.41 -11.47
C HIS A 8 -0.49 -12.62 -11.24
N LEU A 9 -1.60 -13.21 -11.62
CA LEU A 9 -2.92 -12.70 -11.28
C LEU A 9 -3.36 -13.28 -9.94
N GLU A 10 -3.96 -12.43 -9.12
CA GLU A 10 -4.47 -12.84 -7.82
C GLU A 10 -5.84 -12.20 -7.60
N THR A 11 -6.80 -13.00 -7.15
CA THR A 11 -8.09 -12.47 -6.71
C THR A 11 -7.98 -12.17 -5.23
N ILE A 12 -8.13 -10.90 -4.88
CA ILE A 12 -8.04 -10.45 -3.49
C ILE A 12 -9.45 -10.08 -3.02
N PRO A 13 -9.95 -10.68 -1.93
CA PRO A 13 -11.26 -10.33 -1.42
C PRO A 13 -11.27 -8.91 -0.83
N PRO A 14 -12.46 -8.29 -0.69
CA PRO A 14 -12.55 -7.05 0.07
C PRO A 14 -11.98 -7.25 1.46
N MET A 15 -11.28 -6.25 1.99
CA MET A 15 -10.70 -6.34 3.32
C MET A 15 -10.91 -5.08 4.12
N ASP A 16 -11.22 -5.24 5.40
CA ASP A 16 -11.26 -4.13 6.33
C ASP A 16 -9.86 -3.89 6.89
N VAL A 17 -9.45 -2.63 6.89
CA VAL A 17 -8.11 -2.23 7.31
C VAL A 17 -8.18 -1.07 8.30
N PHE A 18 -7.15 -0.94 9.13
CA PHE A 18 -6.86 0.29 9.86
C PHE A 18 -5.70 0.97 9.16
N TYR A 19 -5.69 2.31 9.16
CA TYR A 19 -4.74 3.05 8.35
C TYR A 19 -4.40 4.43 8.90
N LEU A 20 -3.23 4.91 8.49
CA LEU A 20 -2.81 6.30 8.62
C LEU A 20 -2.71 6.91 7.22
N ARG A 21 -3.12 8.16 7.10
CA ARG A 21 -3.04 8.92 5.85
C ARG A 21 -2.18 10.15 6.01
N ARG A 22 -1.39 10.44 4.97
CA ARG A 22 -0.83 11.77 4.79
C ARG A 22 -1.27 12.33 3.44
N THR A 23 -1.30 13.66 3.35
CA THR A 23 -1.58 14.37 2.10
C THR A 23 -0.44 15.34 1.85
N GLY A 24 0.14 15.27 0.67
CA GLY A 24 1.28 16.08 0.29
C GLY A 24 2.14 15.40 -0.76
N CYS A 25 3.23 16.04 -1.14
CA CYS A 25 4.14 15.53 -2.14
C CYS A 25 4.68 14.14 -1.75
N TYR A 26 4.62 13.19 -2.69
CA TYR A 26 5.19 11.85 -2.45
C TYR A 26 6.72 11.92 -2.36
N GLY A 27 7.28 11.15 -1.48
CA GLY A 27 8.72 11.09 -1.28
C GLY A 27 9.08 10.62 0.13
N GLU A 28 10.08 11.26 0.72
CA GLU A 28 10.62 10.86 2.02
C GLU A 28 9.57 10.84 3.14
N GLU A 29 8.60 11.75 3.09
CA GLU A 29 7.53 11.81 4.10
C GLU A 29 6.68 10.53 4.09
N ASN A 30 6.56 9.86 2.95
CA ASN A 30 5.87 8.57 2.85
C ASN A 30 6.62 7.51 3.66
N THR A 31 7.94 7.51 3.59
CA THR A 31 8.78 6.59 4.37
C THR A 31 8.63 6.84 5.86
N LEU A 32 8.58 8.10 6.25
CA LEU A 32 8.38 8.48 7.66
C LEU A 32 7.02 8.03 8.18
N LEU A 33 5.98 8.14 7.36
CA LEU A 33 4.65 7.65 7.73
C LEU A 33 4.65 6.14 7.94
N MET A 34 5.30 5.41 7.05
CA MET A 34 5.44 3.96 7.16
C MET A 34 6.15 3.56 8.46
N LYS A 35 7.25 4.23 8.78
CA LYS A 35 8.00 3.97 10.01
C LYS A 35 7.17 4.26 11.26
N ARG A 36 6.42 5.36 11.23
CA ARG A 36 5.52 5.73 12.33
C ARG A 36 4.44 4.67 12.54
N PHE A 37 3.83 4.20 11.46
CA PHE A 37 2.80 3.17 11.50
C PHE A 37 3.35 1.85 12.04
N GLN A 38 4.49 1.42 11.54
CA GLN A 38 5.15 0.19 11.99
C GLN A 38 5.51 0.27 13.49
N LYS A 39 6.04 1.41 13.94
CA LYS A 39 6.39 1.61 15.35
C LYS A 39 5.14 1.54 16.23
N TRP A 40 4.06 2.18 15.81
CA TRP A 40 2.81 2.15 16.54
C TRP A 40 2.27 0.71 16.65
N MET A 41 2.30 -0.03 15.55
CA MET A 41 1.87 -1.44 15.55
C MET A 41 2.72 -2.29 16.50
N LYS A 42 4.02 -2.11 16.49
CA LYS A 42 4.93 -2.85 17.40
C LYS A 42 4.65 -2.52 18.86
N THR A 43 4.47 -1.25 19.17
CA THR A 43 4.19 -0.79 20.52
C THR A 43 2.90 -1.42 21.07
N HIS A 44 1.92 -1.65 20.22
CA HIS A 44 0.61 -2.19 20.61
C HIS A 44 0.46 -3.68 20.32
N HIS A 45 1.57 -4.37 20.03
CA HIS A 45 1.61 -5.83 19.83
C HIS A 45 0.70 -6.30 18.68
N LEU A 46 0.65 -5.54 17.59
CA LEU A 46 -0.17 -5.85 16.43
C LEU A 46 0.57 -6.65 15.36
N TYR A 47 1.85 -6.94 15.57
CA TYR A 47 2.64 -7.76 14.63
C TYR A 47 2.54 -9.23 14.96
N SER A 48 2.40 -10.04 13.91
CA SER A 48 2.49 -11.49 13.97
C SER A 48 3.22 -11.97 12.70
N SER A 49 3.42 -13.29 12.58
CA SER A 49 4.01 -13.86 11.37
C SER A 49 3.15 -13.66 10.13
N ASP A 50 1.86 -13.40 10.31
CA ASP A 50 0.89 -13.22 9.22
C ASP A 50 0.62 -11.75 8.89
N THR A 51 1.31 -10.82 9.54
CA THR A 51 1.07 -9.40 9.34
C THR A 51 1.42 -8.97 7.92
N VAL A 52 0.49 -8.24 7.30
CA VAL A 52 0.65 -7.64 5.99
C VAL A 52 0.47 -6.15 6.14
N ILE A 53 1.36 -5.38 5.54
CA ILE A 53 1.22 -3.92 5.45
C ILE A 53 1.07 -3.55 3.99
N LEU A 54 0.09 -2.71 3.71
CA LEU A 54 -0.19 -2.19 2.38
C LEU A 54 0.09 -0.69 2.36
N ALA A 55 0.78 -0.25 1.33
CA ALA A 55 0.99 1.17 1.06
C ALA A 55 0.23 1.52 -0.20
N LEU A 56 -0.62 2.54 -0.11
CA LEU A 56 -1.54 2.94 -1.18
C LEU A 56 -1.23 4.34 -1.65
N ALA A 57 -0.80 4.47 -2.91
CA ALA A 57 -0.73 5.75 -3.59
C ALA A 57 -2.10 6.00 -4.22
N LEU A 58 -2.90 6.88 -3.61
CA LEU A 58 -4.30 7.08 -4.00
C LEU A 58 -4.47 8.03 -5.17
N ASP A 59 -3.45 8.81 -5.49
CA ASP A 59 -3.53 9.81 -6.53
C ASP A 59 -2.33 9.71 -7.48
N ASN A 60 -2.56 10.05 -8.75
CA ASN A 60 -1.49 10.09 -9.73
C ASN A 60 -0.72 11.41 -9.57
N PRO A 61 0.57 11.37 -9.21
CA PRO A 61 1.33 12.60 -9.00
C PRO A 61 1.57 13.41 -10.28
N GLU A 62 1.38 12.80 -11.45
CA GLU A 62 1.50 13.53 -12.72
C GLU A 62 0.27 14.39 -13.00
N THR A 63 -0.89 14.02 -12.48
CA THR A 63 -2.17 14.70 -12.75
C THR A 63 -2.79 15.36 -11.54
N THR A 64 -2.25 15.11 -10.35
CA THR A 64 -2.77 15.65 -9.09
C THR A 64 -1.77 16.67 -8.54
N PRO A 65 -2.23 17.85 -8.07
CA PRO A 65 -1.31 18.80 -7.44
C PRO A 65 -0.55 18.14 -6.29
N PRO A 66 0.76 18.39 -6.15
CA PRO A 66 1.55 17.72 -5.12
C PRO A 66 0.99 17.83 -3.70
N ASP A 67 0.44 18.99 -3.36
CA ASP A 67 -0.14 19.21 -2.03
C ASP A 67 -1.42 18.43 -1.78
N SER A 68 -1.99 17.84 -2.80
CA SER A 68 -3.25 17.09 -2.73
C SER A 68 -3.08 15.58 -2.87
N CYS A 69 -1.86 15.11 -3.08
CA CYS A 69 -1.59 13.68 -3.23
C CYS A 69 -1.72 12.96 -1.89
N ARG A 70 -2.56 11.94 -1.87
CA ARG A 70 -2.85 11.15 -0.66
C ARG A 70 -2.08 9.83 -0.68
N TYR A 71 -1.56 9.47 0.47
CA TYR A 71 -0.82 8.23 0.66
C TYR A 71 -1.26 7.59 1.97
N ASP A 72 -1.69 6.35 1.90
CA ASP A 72 -2.13 5.58 3.06
C ASP A 72 -1.18 4.43 3.34
N VAL A 73 -0.94 4.16 4.62
CA VAL A 73 -0.35 2.90 5.07
C VAL A 73 -1.38 2.19 5.93
N CYS A 74 -1.60 0.92 5.66
CA CYS A 74 -2.68 0.19 6.33
C CYS A 74 -2.31 -1.27 6.56
N SER A 75 -3.09 -1.90 7.44
CA SER A 75 -2.97 -3.32 7.73
C SER A 75 -4.37 -3.89 7.97
N PRO A 76 -4.61 -5.16 7.64
CA PRO A 76 -5.91 -5.77 7.88
C PRO A 76 -6.30 -5.71 9.36
N LEU A 77 -7.58 -5.47 9.61
CA LEU A 77 -8.11 -5.52 10.97
C LEU A 77 -7.81 -6.88 11.59
N CYS A 78 -7.38 -6.84 12.84
CA CYS A 78 -7.11 -8.03 13.60
C CYS A 78 -7.78 -7.90 14.97
N ARG A 79 -7.90 -9.04 15.65
CA ARG A 79 -8.53 -9.09 16.97
C ARG A 79 -7.83 -8.16 17.97
N GLU A 80 -6.50 -8.12 17.93
CA GLU A 80 -5.68 -7.30 18.82
C GLU A 80 -5.98 -5.82 18.64
N PHE A 81 -6.15 -5.37 17.38
CA PHE A 81 -6.54 -3.98 17.10
C PHE A 81 -7.93 -3.68 17.67
N LEU A 82 -8.90 -4.58 17.47
CA LEU A 82 -10.27 -4.39 17.93
C LEU A 82 -10.38 -4.36 19.46
N CYS A 83 -9.39 -4.90 20.16
CA CYS A 83 -9.34 -4.89 21.63
C CYS A 83 -8.67 -3.65 22.22
N LEU A 84 -8.09 -2.77 21.39
CA LEU A 84 -7.45 -1.56 21.88
C LEU A 84 -8.49 -0.56 22.39
N GLU A 85 -8.19 0.06 23.53
CA GLU A 85 -9.08 1.05 24.14
C GLU A 85 -8.79 2.46 23.64
N ASP A 86 -7.51 2.80 23.52
CA ASP A 86 -7.08 4.14 23.15
C ASP A 86 -6.42 4.13 21.77
N ILE A 87 -7.23 4.39 20.74
CA ILE A 87 -6.73 4.49 19.37
C ILE A 87 -6.56 5.97 19.03
N PRO A 88 -5.38 6.40 18.55
CA PRO A 88 -5.19 7.78 18.09
C PRO A 88 -6.24 8.18 17.06
N SER A 89 -6.69 9.43 17.12
CA SER A 89 -7.76 9.91 16.26
C SER A 89 -7.41 9.93 14.76
N ASP A 90 -6.12 9.94 14.42
CA ASP A 90 -5.66 9.90 13.04
C ASP A 90 -5.56 8.48 12.48
N ILE A 91 -5.70 7.45 13.31
CA ILE A 91 -5.82 6.07 12.85
C ILE A 91 -7.29 5.77 12.63
N LYS A 92 -7.63 5.47 11.38
CA LYS A 92 -9.00 5.24 10.94
C LYS A 92 -9.14 3.86 10.35
N THR A 93 -10.37 3.47 10.07
CA THR A 93 -10.69 2.20 9.43
C THR A 93 -11.45 2.43 8.15
N ARG A 94 -11.28 1.53 7.19
CA ARG A 94 -12.04 1.52 5.94
C ARG A 94 -12.02 0.13 5.33
N GLN A 95 -12.87 -0.10 4.34
CA GLN A 95 -12.83 -1.31 3.55
C GLN A 95 -12.12 -1.03 2.22
N LEU A 96 -11.19 -1.90 1.87
CA LEU A 96 -10.57 -1.90 0.55
C LEU A 96 -11.38 -2.80 -0.38
N ALA A 97 -11.62 -2.32 -1.60
CA ALA A 97 -12.35 -3.10 -2.60
C ALA A 97 -11.54 -4.32 -3.03
N GLY A 98 -12.22 -5.44 -3.14
CA GLY A 98 -11.62 -6.65 -3.69
C GLY A 98 -11.65 -6.64 -5.21
N GLY A 99 -11.05 -7.66 -5.81
CA GLY A 99 -11.05 -7.84 -7.26
C GLY A 99 -9.82 -8.59 -7.74
N SER A 100 -9.62 -8.56 -9.05
CA SER A 100 -8.44 -9.16 -9.67
C SER A 100 -7.31 -8.15 -9.71
N TYR A 101 -6.13 -8.60 -9.29
CA TYR A 101 -4.92 -7.78 -9.26
C TYR A 101 -3.81 -8.48 -10.03
N LEU A 102 -3.08 -7.72 -10.81
CA LEU A 102 -1.81 -8.19 -11.35
C LEU A 102 -0.74 -7.85 -10.32
N VAL A 103 -0.05 -8.89 -9.86
CA VAL A 103 0.93 -8.78 -8.77
C VAL A 103 2.32 -8.97 -9.33
N PHE A 104 3.18 -8.00 -9.07
CA PHE A 104 4.61 -8.05 -9.37
C PHE A 104 5.36 -8.32 -8.08
N GLU A 105 6.01 -9.47 -7.97
CA GLU A 105 6.88 -9.75 -6.83
C GLU A 105 8.25 -9.16 -7.10
N LEU A 106 8.76 -8.37 -6.15
CA LEU A 106 9.99 -7.61 -6.30
C LEU A 106 10.95 -7.90 -5.15
N GLU A 107 12.24 -7.66 -5.39
CA GLU A 107 13.18 -7.56 -4.28
C GLU A 107 12.83 -6.34 -3.43
N HIS A 108 12.99 -6.47 -2.11
CA HIS A 108 12.70 -5.38 -1.18
C HIS A 108 13.87 -4.40 -1.12
N THR A 109 14.10 -3.69 -2.21
CA THR A 109 15.12 -2.64 -2.32
C THR A 109 14.50 -1.40 -2.92
N ALA A 110 15.01 -0.24 -2.53
CA ALA A 110 14.52 1.04 -3.08
C ALA A 110 14.66 1.08 -4.60
N LYS A 111 15.77 0.54 -5.12
CA LYS A 111 16.02 0.52 -6.57
C LYS A 111 14.99 -0.33 -7.31
N ALA A 112 14.70 -1.53 -6.83
CA ALA A 112 13.71 -2.41 -7.45
C ALA A 112 12.31 -1.78 -7.44
N ILE A 113 11.95 -1.16 -6.33
CA ILE A 113 10.65 -0.50 -6.17
C ILE A 113 10.52 0.69 -7.13
N GLN A 114 11.54 1.54 -7.21
CA GLN A 114 11.55 2.68 -8.13
C GLN A 114 11.45 2.24 -9.59
N GLU A 115 12.20 1.22 -9.99
CA GLU A 115 12.13 0.70 -11.35
C GLU A 115 10.76 0.11 -11.66
N ALA A 116 10.16 -0.61 -10.72
CA ALA A 116 8.82 -1.15 -10.90
C ALA A 116 7.81 -0.03 -11.13
N TRP A 117 7.85 1.03 -10.34
CA TRP A 117 6.94 2.17 -10.51
C TRP A 117 7.11 2.86 -11.86
N SER A 118 8.33 2.95 -12.38
CA SER A 118 8.57 3.58 -13.69
C SER A 118 8.20 2.68 -14.85
N LYS A 119 8.19 1.36 -14.68
CA LYS A 119 8.01 0.39 -15.76
C LYS A 119 6.65 -0.28 -15.79
N PHE A 120 5.89 -0.26 -14.70
CA PHE A 120 4.64 -1.03 -14.65
C PHE A 120 3.61 -0.63 -15.71
N PRO A 121 3.47 0.66 -16.12
CA PRO A 121 2.51 0.99 -17.18
C PRO A 121 2.81 0.31 -18.50
N GLU A 122 4.09 0.24 -18.87
CA GLU A 122 4.51 -0.48 -20.09
C GLU A 122 4.22 -1.97 -20.00
N GLU A 123 4.51 -2.56 -18.83
CA GLU A 123 4.26 -4.00 -18.61
C GLU A 123 2.78 -4.33 -18.64
N LEU A 124 1.92 -3.51 -18.04
CA LEU A 124 0.48 -3.71 -18.12
C LEU A 124 0.01 -3.69 -19.56
N ASN A 125 0.46 -2.72 -20.34
CA ASN A 125 0.09 -2.57 -21.73
C ASN A 125 0.57 -3.78 -22.56
N ARG A 126 1.81 -4.20 -22.33
CA ARG A 126 2.38 -5.37 -23.02
C ARG A 126 1.57 -6.64 -22.74
N LEU A 127 1.07 -6.81 -21.51
CA LEU A 127 0.29 -7.97 -21.10
C LEU A 127 -1.19 -7.87 -21.45
N GLY A 128 -1.64 -6.72 -21.99
CA GLY A 128 -3.02 -6.50 -22.38
C GLY A 128 -3.97 -6.14 -21.26
N TYR A 129 -3.44 -5.64 -20.14
CA TYR A 129 -4.26 -5.23 -19.00
C TYR A 129 -4.37 -3.71 -18.92
N GLN A 130 -5.44 -3.25 -18.28
CA GLN A 130 -5.67 -1.85 -18.01
C GLN A 130 -5.85 -1.66 -16.51
N LEU A 131 -5.38 -0.50 -16.00
CA LEU A 131 -5.63 -0.12 -14.63
C LEU A 131 -7.12 0.16 -14.42
N ASP A 132 -7.63 -0.27 -13.27
CA ASP A 132 -8.96 0.11 -12.80
C ASP A 132 -8.78 1.36 -11.92
N PRO A 133 -9.21 2.56 -12.40
CA PRO A 133 -8.99 3.79 -11.64
C PRO A 133 -9.82 3.87 -10.36
N SER A 134 -10.80 2.97 -10.18
CA SER A 134 -11.60 2.93 -8.96
C SER A 134 -10.89 2.27 -7.79
N ARG A 135 -9.74 1.63 -8.04
CA ARG A 135 -8.96 0.92 -7.01
C ARG A 135 -7.53 1.46 -6.98
N PRO A 136 -6.94 1.62 -5.77
CA PRO A 136 -5.58 2.14 -5.68
C PRO A 136 -4.54 1.13 -6.12
N ILE A 137 -3.40 1.65 -6.54
CA ILE A 137 -2.20 0.84 -6.74
C ILE A 137 -1.59 0.64 -5.36
N MET A 138 -1.21 -0.61 -5.06
CA MET A 138 -0.75 -0.97 -3.72
C MET A 138 0.63 -1.59 -3.75
N GLU A 139 1.44 -1.25 -2.75
CA GLU A 139 2.63 -2.00 -2.41
C GLU A 139 2.27 -2.88 -1.21
N ARG A 140 2.63 -4.16 -1.28
CA ARG A 140 2.31 -5.14 -0.24
C ARG A 140 3.59 -5.66 0.40
N TYR A 141 3.69 -5.50 1.71
CA TYR A 141 4.84 -5.92 2.50
C TYR A 141 4.43 -7.01 3.48
N PHE A 142 5.28 -8.00 3.61
CA PHE A 142 5.07 -9.13 4.51
C PHE A 142 5.98 -9.04 5.73
#